data_bff12d3ce35c75b4bae73261d8a2d56b
#
_entry.id   bff12d3ce35c75b4bae73261d8a2d56b
#
_cell.length_a   1.000
_cell.length_b   1.000
_cell.length_c   1.000
_cell.angle_alpha   90.00
_cell.angle_beta   90.00
_cell.angle_gamma   90.00
#
_symmetry.space_group_name_H-M   'P 1'
#
loop_
_entity.id
_entity.type
_entity.pdbx_description
1 polymer ?
#
loop_
_entity_poly.entity_id
_entity_poly.type
_entity_poly.pdbx_seq_one_letter_code
_entity_poly.pdbx_strand_id
1 'polypeptide(L)'
;LDYNKLLGRDPISTDLNTIQDYIKGKRILVTGGAGSIGSEIVRQLVKFGASTVTVFDNAEASMFHLEQEISRTFSKAHIKYVIGDVRDKYRLEEVFDSFKPNVVFHAAAYKHVPMMESNPVEAIKTNVLGTMNVSNIAYMNEVEKFIMVSTDKAVNPTNIMGATKRIAELYTQFLETKSATKFIVTRFGNVLGSEGSVIPTFIKQIERGGPVSVTHKEVIRYFMTIPEACQLVLQAGVLGNGGEVFLFDMGEPVSINDLAKNLIKHFKSKAKIEYIGLRPGEKLYEELLCDGENMVPTEDHNIMKLNHIDYDFKTLIPKIEKLSKIRSNDFYKILLLMKSIVPEFKRENND
;
A
#
# COMPACT_ATOMS: atom_id res chain seq x y z
N LEU A 1 -22.08 -0.91 -8.27
CA LEU A 1 -21.65 -2.28 -7.99
C LEU A 1 -21.42 -2.41 -6.47
N ASP A 2 -22.10 -3.35 -5.83
CA ASP A 2 -21.91 -3.61 -4.39
C ASP A 2 -20.76 -4.61 -4.20
N TYR A 3 -19.62 -4.11 -3.76
CA TYR A 3 -18.39 -4.91 -3.60
C TYR A 3 -18.52 -5.96 -2.49
N ASN A 4 -19.31 -5.71 -1.43
CA ASN A 4 -19.51 -6.69 -0.36
C ASN A 4 -20.24 -7.92 -0.87
N LYS A 5 -21.25 -7.72 -1.75
CA LYS A 5 -21.93 -8.83 -2.41
C LYS A 5 -21.03 -9.63 -3.34
N LEU A 6 -20.00 -8.99 -3.92
CA LEU A 6 -19.00 -9.71 -4.74
C LEU A 6 -18.08 -10.58 -3.91
N LEU A 7 -17.76 -10.17 -2.67
CA LEU A 7 -16.93 -10.96 -1.74
C LEU A 7 -17.71 -12.12 -1.11
N GLY A 8 -19.05 -12.07 -1.08
CA GLY A 8 -19.88 -13.12 -0.49
C GLY A 8 -19.70 -13.29 1.01
N ARG A 9 -19.23 -12.26 1.71
CA ARG A 9 -19.03 -12.24 3.16
C ARG A 9 -19.51 -10.91 3.76
N ASP A 10 -19.74 -10.92 5.06
CA ASP A 10 -20.03 -9.71 5.81
C ASP A 10 -18.82 -8.75 5.84
N PRO A 11 -19.07 -7.42 5.91
CA PRO A 11 -18.01 -6.44 6.09
C PRO A 11 -17.22 -6.69 7.39
N ILE A 12 -15.90 -6.45 7.32
CA ILE A 12 -15.02 -6.50 8.49
C ILE A 12 -15.42 -5.38 9.45
N SER A 13 -15.56 -5.74 10.73
CA SER A 13 -15.87 -4.82 11.81
C SER A 13 -14.66 -4.62 12.71
N THR A 14 -14.31 -3.36 12.98
CA THR A 14 -13.24 -2.96 13.91
C THR A 14 -13.83 -2.09 15.02
N ASP A 15 -13.06 -1.85 16.10
CA ASP A 15 -13.47 -0.93 17.15
C ASP A 15 -13.31 0.54 16.71
N LEU A 16 -14.40 1.11 16.20
CA LEU A 16 -14.42 2.50 15.72
C LEU A 16 -14.19 3.52 16.85
N ASN A 17 -14.51 3.19 18.10
CA ASN A 17 -14.33 4.11 19.22
C ASN A 17 -12.83 4.27 19.55
N THR A 18 -12.08 3.20 19.58
CA THR A 18 -10.63 3.28 19.83
C THR A 18 -9.90 4.03 18.70
N ILE A 19 -10.33 3.86 17.45
CA ILE A 19 -9.81 4.64 16.32
C ILE A 19 -10.14 6.13 16.51
N GLN A 20 -11.40 6.45 16.83
CA GLN A 20 -11.84 7.83 17.02
C GLN A 20 -11.07 8.51 18.16
N ASP A 21 -10.94 7.86 19.30
CA ASP A 21 -10.25 8.38 20.47
C ASP A 21 -8.78 8.68 20.18
N TYR A 22 -8.13 7.81 19.40
CA TYR A 22 -6.74 8.00 19.00
C TYR A 22 -6.57 9.14 17.97
N ILE A 23 -7.46 9.25 16.99
CA ILE A 23 -7.36 10.20 15.86
C ILE A 23 -7.80 11.61 16.27
N LYS A 24 -8.78 11.72 17.16
CA LYS A 24 -9.38 12.99 17.55
C LYS A 24 -8.32 14.01 18.02
N GLY A 25 -8.37 15.18 17.44
CA GLY A 25 -7.47 16.29 17.80
C GLY A 25 -6.05 16.21 17.25
N LYS A 26 -5.67 15.15 16.53
CA LYS A 26 -4.32 15.02 15.95
C LYS A 26 -4.19 15.75 14.61
N ARG A 27 -2.99 16.25 14.35
CA ARG A 27 -2.55 16.71 13.02
C ARG A 27 -1.93 15.51 12.29
N ILE A 28 -2.45 15.19 11.11
CA ILE A 28 -2.10 13.95 10.40
C ILE A 28 -1.68 14.28 8.97
N LEU A 29 -0.55 13.74 8.54
CA LEU A 29 -0.08 13.78 7.16
C LEU A 29 -0.39 12.46 6.46
N VAL A 30 -0.98 12.53 5.27
CA VAL A 30 -1.21 11.39 4.39
C VAL A 30 -0.46 11.61 3.09
N THR A 31 0.59 10.84 2.84
CA THR A 31 1.30 10.84 1.55
C THR A 31 0.64 9.85 0.58
N GLY A 32 0.62 10.16 -0.71
CA GLY A 32 -0.21 9.42 -1.66
C GLY A 32 -1.71 9.61 -1.37
N GLY A 33 -2.05 10.76 -0.78
CA GLY A 33 -3.36 11.04 -0.23
C GLY A 33 -4.47 11.22 -1.26
N ALA A 34 -4.15 11.38 -2.54
CA ALA A 34 -5.12 11.42 -3.64
C ALA A 34 -5.32 10.05 -4.33
N GLY A 35 -4.54 9.03 -3.96
CA GLY A 35 -4.70 7.66 -4.46
C GLY A 35 -5.88 6.93 -3.80
N SER A 36 -6.19 5.72 -4.29
CA SER A 36 -7.36 4.95 -3.83
C SER A 36 -7.34 4.67 -2.31
N ILE A 37 -6.19 4.31 -1.74
CA ILE A 37 -6.04 4.05 -0.30
C ILE A 37 -5.92 5.38 0.46
N GLY A 38 -5.04 6.27 0.01
CA GLY A 38 -4.79 7.54 0.70
C GLY A 38 -6.04 8.41 0.83
N SER A 39 -6.84 8.52 -0.23
CA SER A 39 -8.08 9.32 -0.20
C SER A 39 -9.13 8.77 0.76
N GLU A 40 -9.22 7.44 0.86
CA GLU A 40 -10.12 6.83 1.84
C GLU A 40 -9.61 6.99 3.28
N ILE A 41 -8.30 6.87 3.50
CA ILE A 41 -7.71 7.22 4.81
C ILE A 41 -8.07 8.68 5.16
N VAL A 42 -7.92 9.62 4.23
CA VAL A 42 -8.31 11.04 4.45
C VAL A 42 -9.78 11.17 4.85
N ARG A 43 -10.70 10.50 4.15
CA ARG A 43 -12.14 10.53 4.50
C ARG A 43 -12.41 10.02 5.91
N GLN A 44 -11.79 8.90 6.27
CA GLN A 44 -11.96 8.31 7.60
C GLN A 44 -11.34 9.18 8.69
N LEU A 45 -10.15 9.76 8.48
CA LEU A 45 -9.52 10.68 9.42
C LEU A 45 -10.38 11.90 9.72
N VAL A 46 -10.99 12.48 8.70
CA VAL A 46 -11.94 13.59 8.84
C VAL A 46 -13.16 13.15 9.64
N LYS A 47 -13.73 12.00 9.31
CA LYS A 47 -14.88 11.43 10.01
C LYS A 47 -14.58 11.17 11.50
N PHE A 48 -13.37 10.73 11.84
CA PHE A 48 -12.94 10.46 13.21
C PHE A 48 -12.43 11.71 13.96
N GLY A 49 -12.50 12.89 13.36
CA GLY A 49 -12.27 14.16 14.06
C GLY A 49 -10.80 14.55 14.21
N ALA A 50 -9.94 14.21 13.24
CA ALA A 50 -8.61 14.78 13.15
C ALA A 50 -8.67 16.32 13.18
N SER A 51 -7.75 16.97 13.89
CA SER A 51 -7.74 18.43 13.97
C SER A 51 -7.34 19.09 12.65
N THR A 52 -6.41 18.47 11.95
CA THR A 52 -5.98 18.86 10.60
C THR A 52 -5.50 17.61 9.85
N VAL A 53 -5.91 17.48 8.59
CA VAL A 53 -5.39 16.45 7.68
C VAL A 53 -4.63 17.15 6.56
N THR A 54 -3.34 16.88 6.45
CA THR A 54 -2.50 17.33 5.33
C THR A 54 -2.42 16.23 4.30
N VAL A 55 -2.97 16.47 3.12
CA VAL A 55 -2.97 15.56 1.98
C VAL A 55 -1.81 15.92 1.07
N PHE A 56 -0.86 15.01 0.90
CA PHE A 56 0.34 15.22 0.08
C PHE A 56 0.36 14.24 -1.08
N ASP A 57 0.33 14.76 -2.30
CA ASP A 57 0.35 13.94 -3.53
C ASP A 57 0.88 14.74 -4.71
N ASN A 58 1.44 14.07 -5.72
CA ASN A 58 1.86 14.70 -6.96
C ASN A 58 0.79 14.67 -8.07
N ALA A 59 -0.33 13.96 -7.86
CA ALA A 59 -1.44 13.83 -8.80
C ALA A 59 -2.43 15.01 -8.64
N GLU A 60 -2.14 16.14 -9.29
CA GLU A 60 -2.92 17.39 -9.18
C GLU A 60 -4.42 17.16 -9.47
N ALA A 61 -4.76 16.50 -10.57
CA ALA A 61 -6.17 16.29 -10.95
C ALA A 61 -6.93 15.44 -9.92
N SER A 62 -6.32 14.37 -9.39
CA SER A 62 -6.92 13.54 -8.34
C SER A 62 -7.07 14.31 -7.03
N MET A 63 -6.09 15.16 -6.72
CA MET A 63 -6.14 16.06 -5.56
C MET A 63 -7.31 17.04 -5.65
N PHE A 64 -7.51 17.66 -6.80
CA PHE A 64 -8.63 18.57 -7.07
C PHE A 64 -9.98 17.86 -6.89
N HIS A 65 -10.13 16.65 -7.44
CA HIS A 65 -11.36 15.87 -7.26
C HIS A 65 -11.64 15.53 -5.80
N LEU A 66 -10.61 15.14 -5.04
CA LEU A 66 -10.73 14.86 -3.62
C LEU A 66 -11.15 16.12 -2.83
N GLU A 67 -10.56 17.27 -3.13
CA GLU A 67 -10.91 18.55 -2.50
C GLU A 67 -12.39 18.88 -2.73
N GLN A 68 -12.87 18.78 -3.98
CA GLN A 68 -14.27 19.05 -4.32
C GLN A 68 -15.23 18.10 -3.59
N GLU A 69 -14.89 16.83 -3.49
CA GLU A 69 -15.69 15.82 -2.79
C GLU A 69 -15.77 16.12 -1.29
N ILE A 70 -14.61 16.29 -0.64
CA ILE A 70 -14.53 16.49 0.81
C ILE A 70 -15.21 17.82 1.24
N SER A 71 -15.00 18.89 0.49
CA SER A 71 -15.60 20.20 0.77
C SER A 71 -17.13 20.15 0.77
N ARG A 72 -17.73 19.30 -0.07
CA ARG A 72 -19.18 19.10 -0.11
C ARG A 72 -19.69 18.24 1.03
N THR A 73 -18.91 17.21 1.42
CA THR A 73 -19.33 16.21 2.41
C THR A 73 -19.01 16.63 3.83
N PHE A 74 -17.89 17.33 4.05
CA PHE A 74 -17.35 17.69 5.36
C PHE A 74 -16.96 19.18 5.41
N SER A 75 -17.95 20.06 5.35
CA SER A 75 -17.74 21.52 5.24
C SER A 75 -16.94 22.16 6.39
N LYS A 76 -16.80 21.50 7.53
CA LYS A 76 -16.04 21.98 8.70
C LYS A 76 -14.68 21.31 8.86
N ALA A 77 -14.27 20.46 7.93
CA ALA A 77 -12.98 19.77 8.02
C ALA A 77 -11.82 20.73 7.73
N HIS A 78 -10.79 20.66 8.55
CA HIS A 78 -9.54 21.40 8.32
C HIS A 78 -8.58 20.53 7.52
N ILE A 79 -8.58 20.68 6.21
CA ILE A 79 -7.70 19.93 5.30
C ILE A 79 -6.77 20.89 4.57
N LYS A 80 -5.53 20.45 4.42
CA LYS A 80 -4.51 21.12 3.61
C LYS A 80 -4.15 20.21 2.44
N TYR A 81 -4.36 20.67 1.23
CA TYR A 81 -4.01 19.97 0.01
C TYR A 81 -2.67 20.50 -0.49
N VAL A 82 -1.67 19.63 -0.52
CA VAL A 82 -0.28 20.00 -0.84
C VAL A 82 0.21 19.18 -2.02
N ILE A 83 0.46 19.86 -3.13
CA ILE A 83 1.09 19.21 -4.29
C ILE A 83 2.57 19.05 -4.02
N GLY A 84 3.06 17.81 -4.15
CA GLY A 84 4.46 17.48 -3.98
C GLY A 84 4.75 16.00 -4.23
N ASP A 85 6.01 15.68 -4.43
CA ASP A 85 6.49 14.33 -4.71
C ASP A 85 7.33 13.83 -3.52
N VAL A 86 7.12 12.59 -3.09
CA VAL A 86 7.90 11.97 -1.98
C VAL A 86 9.39 11.84 -2.31
N ARG A 87 9.76 11.95 -3.58
CA ARG A 87 11.16 11.99 -4.04
C ARG A 87 11.83 13.34 -3.78
N ASP A 88 11.04 14.38 -3.56
CA ASP A 88 11.53 15.74 -3.26
C ASP A 88 11.63 15.95 -1.74
N LYS A 89 12.84 15.75 -1.24
CA LYS A 89 13.15 15.87 0.18
C LYS A 89 12.88 17.29 0.71
N TYR A 90 13.24 18.33 -0.05
CA TYR A 90 13.08 19.73 0.40
C TYR A 90 11.61 20.09 0.52
N ARG A 91 10.77 19.65 -0.44
CA ARG A 91 9.32 19.86 -0.36
C ARG A 91 8.71 19.17 0.85
N LEU A 92 9.16 17.96 1.17
CA LEU A 92 8.73 17.25 2.37
C LEU A 92 9.16 17.98 3.67
N GLU A 93 10.40 18.44 3.76
CA GLU A 93 10.89 19.22 4.91
C GLU A 93 10.02 20.46 5.14
N GLU A 94 9.72 21.23 4.10
CA GLU A 94 8.82 22.38 4.16
C GLU A 94 7.42 22.02 4.70
N VAL A 95 6.87 20.88 4.28
CA VAL A 95 5.56 20.38 4.71
C VAL A 95 5.58 20.02 6.19
N PHE A 96 6.60 19.28 6.65
CA PHE A 96 6.71 18.89 8.06
C PHE A 96 6.92 20.11 8.95
N ASP A 97 7.75 21.08 8.55
CA ASP A 97 7.96 22.31 9.29
C ASP A 97 6.71 23.16 9.41
N SER A 98 5.91 23.23 8.32
CA SER A 98 4.69 24.04 8.27
C SER A 98 3.52 23.42 9.04
N PHE A 99 3.35 22.10 8.97
CA PHE A 99 2.16 21.43 9.51
C PHE A 99 2.41 20.62 10.78
N LYS A 100 3.65 20.28 11.08
CA LYS A 100 4.09 19.56 12.29
C LYS A 100 3.16 18.38 12.62
N PRO A 101 3.07 17.36 11.74
CA PRO A 101 2.15 16.25 11.93
C PRO A 101 2.49 15.45 13.18
N ASN A 102 1.47 14.99 13.91
CA ASN A 102 1.64 14.04 15.01
C ASN A 102 1.79 12.62 14.46
N VAL A 103 1.04 12.29 13.39
CA VAL A 103 1.00 10.97 12.78
C VAL A 103 1.14 11.08 11.28
N VAL A 104 1.87 10.14 10.69
CA VAL A 104 2.06 10.03 9.23
C VAL A 104 1.50 8.70 8.74
N PHE A 105 0.58 8.75 7.78
CA PHE A 105 0.19 7.59 6.97
C PHE A 105 0.86 7.69 5.61
N HIS A 106 1.77 6.76 5.33
CA HIS A 106 2.55 6.74 4.10
C HIS A 106 1.96 5.72 3.12
N ALA A 107 1.13 6.23 2.19
CA ALA A 107 0.49 5.43 1.15
C ALA A 107 1.03 5.72 -0.27
N ALA A 108 1.97 6.66 -0.41
CA ALA A 108 2.59 6.99 -1.69
C ALA A 108 3.47 5.84 -2.19
N ALA A 109 3.10 5.25 -3.32
CA ALA A 109 3.88 4.20 -3.99
C ALA A 109 3.42 3.98 -5.43
N TYR A 110 4.30 3.46 -6.26
CA TYR A 110 3.94 2.83 -7.52
C TYR A 110 3.61 1.35 -7.27
N LYS A 111 2.45 0.88 -7.73
CA LYS A 111 1.89 -0.44 -7.40
C LYS A 111 1.73 -1.40 -8.60
N HIS A 112 1.74 -0.88 -9.83
CA HIS A 112 1.48 -1.69 -11.02
C HIS A 112 2.72 -2.49 -11.43
N VAL A 113 2.68 -3.81 -11.19
CA VAL A 113 3.81 -4.71 -11.45
C VAL A 113 4.35 -4.59 -12.88
N PRO A 114 3.55 -4.69 -13.97
CA PRO A 114 4.09 -4.61 -15.32
C PRO A 114 4.78 -3.27 -15.63
N MET A 115 4.25 -2.17 -15.09
CA MET A 115 4.85 -0.85 -15.29
C MET A 115 6.19 -0.73 -14.56
N MET A 116 6.31 -1.33 -13.38
CA MET A 116 7.55 -1.28 -12.60
C MET A 116 8.62 -2.22 -13.13
N GLU A 117 8.24 -3.34 -13.75
CA GLU A 117 9.17 -4.19 -14.50
C GLU A 117 9.83 -3.43 -15.66
N SER A 118 9.06 -2.59 -16.34
CA SER A 118 9.56 -1.74 -17.44
C SER A 118 10.27 -0.47 -16.95
N ASN A 119 10.06 -0.06 -15.70
CA ASN A 119 10.59 1.19 -15.14
C ASN A 119 11.20 0.98 -13.74
N PRO A 120 12.21 0.11 -13.59
CA PRO A 120 12.73 -0.29 -12.28
C PRO A 120 13.34 0.87 -11.49
N VAL A 121 13.98 1.84 -12.15
CA VAL A 121 14.55 3.02 -11.49
C VAL A 121 13.46 3.91 -10.89
N GLU A 122 12.32 4.04 -11.58
CA GLU A 122 11.19 4.83 -11.05
C GLU A 122 10.53 4.14 -9.85
N ALA A 123 10.45 2.79 -9.86
CA ALA A 123 10.03 2.02 -8.69
C ALA A 123 10.96 2.25 -7.48
N ILE A 124 12.29 2.22 -7.69
CA ILE A 124 13.27 2.50 -6.64
C ILE A 124 13.13 3.93 -6.11
N LYS A 125 13.05 4.92 -6.99
CA LYS A 125 12.94 6.33 -6.59
C LYS A 125 11.67 6.59 -5.76
N THR A 126 10.54 6.03 -6.15
CA THR A 126 9.28 6.28 -5.46
C THR A 126 9.13 5.40 -4.22
N ASN A 127 9.28 4.08 -4.37
CA ASN A 127 8.98 3.15 -3.30
C ASN A 127 10.10 3.05 -2.26
N VAL A 128 11.37 3.16 -2.67
CA VAL A 128 12.51 3.08 -1.75
C VAL A 128 12.93 4.48 -1.30
N LEU A 129 13.44 5.32 -2.22
CA LEU A 129 13.91 6.66 -1.86
C LEU A 129 12.80 7.54 -1.30
N GLY A 130 11.59 7.49 -1.88
CA GLY A 130 10.43 8.22 -1.37
C GLY A 130 10.09 7.82 0.05
N THR A 131 10.05 6.52 0.36
CA THR A 131 9.83 6.03 1.73
C THR A 131 10.96 6.47 2.67
N MET A 132 12.23 6.37 2.23
CA MET A 132 13.38 6.86 3.00
C MET A 132 13.25 8.36 3.34
N ASN A 133 12.87 9.20 2.38
CA ASN A 133 12.71 10.62 2.60
C ASN A 133 11.62 10.90 3.65
N VAL A 134 10.40 10.38 3.45
CA VAL A 134 9.28 10.63 4.36
C VAL A 134 9.59 10.10 5.76
N SER A 135 10.12 8.88 5.87
CA SER A 135 10.39 8.24 7.16
C SER A 135 11.54 8.91 7.91
N ASN A 136 12.62 9.35 7.22
CA ASN A 136 13.71 10.09 7.85
C ASN A 136 13.24 11.46 8.36
N ILE A 137 12.41 12.17 7.60
CA ILE A 137 11.90 13.48 8.05
C ILE A 137 10.93 13.26 9.23
N ALA A 138 10.11 12.21 9.20
CA ALA A 138 9.26 11.83 10.33
C ALA A 138 10.10 11.53 11.60
N TYR A 139 11.20 10.79 11.45
CA TYR A 139 12.18 10.52 12.50
C TYR A 139 12.79 11.80 13.06
N MET A 140 13.26 12.71 12.20
CA MET A 140 13.90 13.96 12.61
C MET A 140 12.93 14.92 13.29
N ASN A 141 11.64 14.85 12.98
CA ASN A 141 10.58 15.66 13.59
C ASN A 141 9.89 14.97 14.78
N GLU A 142 10.39 13.82 15.21
CA GLU A 142 9.88 13.06 16.35
C GLU A 142 8.36 12.85 16.31
N VAL A 143 7.80 12.53 15.13
CA VAL A 143 6.36 12.23 15.02
C VAL A 143 5.99 11.06 15.93
N GLU A 144 4.79 11.03 16.47
CA GLU A 144 4.38 9.97 17.38
C GLU A 144 4.40 8.59 16.69
N LYS A 145 3.76 8.51 15.52
CA LYS A 145 3.69 7.26 14.74
C LYS A 145 3.82 7.51 13.24
N PHE A 146 4.50 6.59 12.59
CA PHE A 146 4.63 6.49 11.14
C PHE A 146 4.07 5.15 10.69
N ILE A 147 2.98 5.15 9.93
CA ILE A 147 2.31 3.95 9.46
C ILE A 147 2.54 3.82 7.94
N MET A 148 3.31 2.81 7.56
CA MET A 148 3.59 2.48 6.17
C MET A 148 2.55 1.51 5.62
N VAL A 149 1.91 1.88 4.52
CA VAL A 149 1.07 0.96 3.75
C VAL A 149 1.96 0.09 2.86
N SER A 150 1.89 -1.23 3.05
CA SER A 150 2.59 -2.24 2.26
C SER A 150 1.61 -3.23 1.63
N THR A 151 2.11 -4.32 1.09
CA THR A 151 1.37 -5.26 0.25
C THR A 151 1.83 -6.71 0.47
N ASP A 152 0.94 -7.67 0.18
CA ASP A 152 1.26 -9.09 0.08
C ASP A 152 2.39 -9.39 -0.92
N LYS A 153 2.56 -8.56 -1.95
CA LYS A 153 3.62 -8.71 -2.98
C LYS A 153 5.03 -8.41 -2.48
N ALA A 154 5.17 -7.84 -1.27
CA ALA A 154 6.45 -7.71 -0.57
C ALA A 154 6.94 -9.04 0.03
N VAL A 155 6.07 -10.05 0.11
CA VAL A 155 6.36 -11.39 0.62
C VAL A 155 6.94 -12.25 -0.49
N ASN A 156 8.13 -12.83 -0.26
CA ASN A 156 8.84 -13.64 -1.26
C ASN A 156 8.72 -13.04 -2.67
N PRO A 157 9.18 -11.79 -2.87
CA PRO A 157 8.84 -11.03 -4.07
C PRO A 157 9.39 -11.70 -5.33
N THR A 158 8.58 -11.69 -6.39
CA THR A 158 8.93 -12.22 -7.73
C THR A 158 9.06 -11.11 -8.77
N ASN A 159 8.88 -9.86 -8.35
CA ASN A 159 8.89 -8.69 -9.22
C ASN A 159 9.52 -7.47 -8.53
N ILE A 160 9.90 -6.49 -9.36
CA ILE A 160 10.56 -5.25 -8.91
C ILE A 160 9.69 -4.48 -7.91
N MET A 161 8.40 -4.34 -8.19
CA MET A 161 7.50 -3.59 -7.32
C MET A 161 7.47 -4.20 -5.92
N GLY A 162 7.25 -5.51 -5.81
CA GLY A 162 7.27 -6.23 -4.53
C GLY A 162 8.60 -6.13 -3.80
N ALA A 163 9.72 -6.29 -4.52
CA ALA A 163 11.06 -6.15 -3.95
C ALA A 163 11.30 -4.74 -3.41
N THR A 164 10.88 -3.68 -4.12
CA THR A 164 11.00 -2.29 -3.62
C THR A 164 10.17 -2.04 -2.37
N LYS A 165 8.98 -2.63 -2.27
CA LYS A 165 8.14 -2.52 -1.07
C LYS A 165 8.77 -3.26 0.12
N ARG A 166 9.34 -4.47 -0.11
CA ARG A 166 10.08 -5.20 0.93
C ARG A 166 11.28 -4.41 1.45
N ILE A 167 12.05 -3.81 0.56
CA ILE A 167 13.19 -2.95 0.93
C ILE A 167 12.72 -1.74 1.76
N ALA A 168 11.61 -1.12 1.39
CA ALA A 168 11.02 -0.02 2.13
C ALA A 168 10.54 -0.46 3.54
N GLU A 169 9.98 -1.66 3.70
CA GLU A 169 9.65 -2.23 5.01
C GLU A 169 10.89 -2.40 5.89
N LEU A 170 11.97 -2.98 5.34
CA LEU A 170 13.23 -3.17 6.08
C LEU A 170 13.83 -1.83 6.53
N TYR A 171 13.77 -0.79 5.69
CA TYR A 171 14.24 0.54 6.07
C TYR A 171 13.38 1.16 7.18
N THR A 172 12.07 1.00 7.10
CA THR A 172 11.12 1.47 8.13
C THR A 172 11.38 0.80 9.48
N GLN A 173 11.60 -0.53 9.48
CA GLN A 173 11.96 -1.28 10.68
C GLN A 173 13.32 -0.88 11.26
N PHE A 174 14.29 -0.54 10.40
CA PHE A 174 15.57 0.00 10.87
C PHE A 174 15.41 1.30 11.64
N LEU A 175 14.58 2.23 11.17
CA LEU A 175 14.37 3.51 11.85
C LEU A 175 13.72 3.32 13.22
N GLU A 176 12.87 2.33 13.41
CA GLU A 176 12.31 2.00 14.72
C GLU A 176 13.42 1.74 15.76
N THR A 177 14.51 1.08 15.37
CA THR A 177 15.60 0.75 16.30
C THR A 177 16.37 1.98 16.83
N LYS A 178 16.12 3.15 16.27
CA LYS A 178 16.85 4.39 16.57
C LYS A 178 15.98 5.57 17.01
N SER A 179 14.67 5.38 17.06
CA SER A 179 13.71 6.47 17.13
C SER A 179 12.78 6.37 18.33
N ALA A 180 12.32 7.54 18.81
CA ALA A 180 11.14 7.62 19.67
C ALA A 180 9.84 7.51 18.85
N THR A 181 9.87 7.85 17.56
CA THR A 181 8.77 7.63 16.62
C THR A 181 8.47 6.13 16.49
N LYS A 182 7.21 5.74 16.57
CA LYS A 182 6.76 4.37 16.40
C LYS A 182 6.54 4.06 14.92
N PHE A 183 7.44 3.29 14.33
CA PHE A 183 7.36 2.88 12.94
C PHE A 183 6.59 1.56 12.81
N ILE A 184 5.53 1.56 12.01
CA ILE A 184 4.59 0.46 11.85
C ILE A 184 4.42 0.18 10.36
N VAL A 185 4.40 -1.10 9.99
CA VAL A 185 4.14 -1.56 8.63
C VAL A 185 2.81 -2.31 8.60
N THR A 186 2.00 -2.08 7.58
CA THR A 186 0.76 -2.83 7.35
C THR A 186 0.82 -3.54 6.00
N ARG A 187 0.59 -4.86 5.98
CA ARG A 187 0.50 -5.68 4.76
C ARG A 187 -0.92 -6.16 4.56
N PHE A 188 -1.44 -5.99 3.37
CA PHE A 188 -2.70 -6.58 2.92
C PHE A 188 -2.68 -6.85 1.42
N GLY A 189 -3.61 -7.68 0.96
CA GLY A 189 -3.73 -8.09 -0.43
C GLY A 189 -4.40 -7.05 -1.31
N ASN A 190 -5.19 -7.53 -2.30
CA ASN A 190 -5.82 -6.61 -3.23
C ASN A 190 -7.04 -5.92 -2.62
N VAL A 191 -7.31 -4.71 -3.07
CA VAL A 191 -8.52 -3.98 -2.71
C VAL A 191 -9.44 -3.82 -3.92
N LEU A 192 -10.73 -4.06 -3.71
CA LEU A 192 -11.74 -4.00 -4.77
C LEU A 192 -11.94 -2.55 -5.24
N GLY A 193 -12.03 -2.38 -6.55
CA GLY A 193 -12.38 -1.09 -7.15
C GLY A 193 -11.26 -0.05 -7.14
N SER A 194 -10.04 -0.39 -6.72
CA SER A 194 -8.91 0.53 -6.83
C SER A 194 -8.56 0.81 -8.29
N GLU A 195 -8.06 2.02 -8.55
CA GLU A 195 -7.72 2.48 -9.91
C GLU A 195 -6.74 1.51 -10.59
N GLY A 196 -7.05 1.16 -11.86
CA GLY A 196 -6.26 0.21 -12.65
C GLY A 196 -6.30 -1.23 -12.18
N SER A 197 -7.13 -1.58 -11.18
CA SER A 197 -7.28 -2.96 -10.70
C SER A 197 -8.15 -3.81 -11.63
N VAL A 198 -8.26 -5.11 -11.31
CA VAL A 198 -8.91 -6.11 -12.14
C VAL A 198 -10.38 -5.81 -12.41
N ILE A 199 -11.15 -5.37 -11.40
CA ILE A 199 -12.60 -5.13 -11.57
C ILE A 199 -12.90 -3.96 -12.51
N PRO A 200 -12.36 -2.75 -12.31
CA PRO A 200 -12.52 -1.66 -13.28
C PRO A 200 -12.07 -2.02 -14.69
N THR A 201 -11.01 -2.83 -14.81
CA THR A 201 -10.53 -3.31 -16.11
C THR A 201 -11.54 -4.23 -16.77
N PHE A 202 -12.07 -5.22 -16.05
CA PHE A 202 -13.09 -6.14 -16.56
C PHE A 202 -14.38 -5.42 -16.94
N ILE A 203 -14.83 -4.47 -16.13
CA ILE A 203 -16.02 -3.67 -16.45
C ILE A 203 -15.85 -2.93 -17.78
N LYS A 204 -14.72 -2.22 -17.97
CA LYS A 204 -14.41 -1.53 -19.22
C LYS A 204 -14.37 -2.48 -20.43
N GLN A 205 -13.85 -3.70 -20.25
CA GLN A 205 -13.82 -4.72 -21.30
C GLN A 205 -15.24 -5.23 -21.62
N ILE A 206 -16.06 -5.48 -20.60
CA ILE A 206 -17.44 -5.90 -20.73
C ILE A 206 -18.28 -4.83 -21.47
N GLU A 207 -18.15 -3.57 -21.11
CA GLU A 207 -18.82 -2.43 -21.73
C GLU A 207 -18.47 -2.26 -23.22
N ARG A 208 -17.26 -2.69 -23.62
CA ARG A 208 -16.79 -2.70 -25.02
C ARG A 208 -17.21 -3.97 -25.79
N GLY A 209 -17.92 -4.90 -25.15
CA GLY A 209 -18.34 -6.18 -25.76
C GLY A 209 -17.34 -7.32 -25.59
N GLY A 210 -16.27 -7.14 -24.84
CA GLY A 210 -15.22 -8.13 -24.58
C GLY A 210 -14.08 -8.11 -25.62
N PRO A 211 -13.16 -9.11 -25.56
CA PRO A 211 -13.11 -10.16 -24.56
C PRO A 211 -12.68 -9.66 -23.18
N VAL A 212 -13.01 -10.42 -22.11
CA VAL A 212 -12.50 -10.20 -20.76
C VAL A 212 -11.19 -10.98 -20.60
N SER A 213 -10.08 -10.27 -20.42
CA SER A 213 -8.76 -10.87 -20.37
C SER A 213 -8.41 -11.34 -18.95
N VAL A 214 -8.24 -12.65 -18.79
CA VAL A 214 -7.80 -13.32 -17.56
C VAL A 214 -6.41 -13.88 -17.78
N THR A 215 -5.46 -13.62 -16.86
CA THR A 215 -4.07 -14.05 -17.04
C THR A 215 -3.90 -15.54 -16.95
N HIS A 216 -4.60 -16.22 -16.04
CA HIS A 216 -4.59 -17.69 -15.96
C HIS A 216 -5.88 -18.20 -15.27
N LYS A 217 -6.30 -19.38 -15.62
CA LYS A 217 -7.51 -20.02 -15.07
C LYS A 217 -7.49 -20.17 -13.54
N GLU A 218 -6.33 -20.46 -12.99
CA GLU A 218 -6.12 -20.82 -11.57
C GLU A 218 -5.65 -19.65 -10.71
N VAL A 219 -5.55 -18.43 -11.26
CA VAL A 219 -5.13 -17.27 -10.46
C VAL A 219 -6.18 -16.98 -9.40
N ILE A 220 -5.73 -16.98 -8.16
CA ILE A 220 -6.53 -16.54 -7.02
C ILE A 220 -5.88 -15.32 -6.35
N ARG A 221 -6.71 -14.49 -5.75
CA ARG A 221 -6.26 -13.31 -4.99
C ARG A 221 -7.12 -13.14 -3.75
N TYR A 222 -6.51 -12.61 -2.71
CA TYR A 222 -7.24 -12.12 -1.54
C TYR A 222 -7.75 -10.72 -1.81
N PHE A 223 -8.99 -10.46 -1.41
CA PHE A 223 -9.63 -9.16 -1.59
C PHE A 223 -10.31 -8.67 -0.32
N MET A 224 -10.25 -7.34 -0.14
CA MET A 224 -11.15 -6.62 0.76
C MET A 224 -11.61 -5.33 0.09
N THR A 225 -12.60 -4.67 0.67
CA THR A 225 -13.02 -3.35 0.19
C THR A 225 -12.00 -2.28 0.62
N ILE A 226 -11.93 -1.16 -0.12
CA ILE A 226 -11.04 -0.05 0.24
C ILE A 226 -11.37 0.50 1.63
N PRO A 227 -12.66 0.74 2.01
CA PRO A 227 -13.00 1.19 3.35
C PRO A 227 -12.55 0.23 4.46
N GLU A 228 -12.72 -1.09 4.29
CA GLU A 228 -12.25 -2.10 5.26
C GLU A 228 -10.72 -2.05 5.43
N ALA A 229 -9.97 -2.06 4.31
CA ALA A 229 -8.51 -1.99 4.36
C ALA A 229 -8.02 -0.72 5.08
N CYS A 230 -8.61 0.43 4.78
CA CYS A 230 -8.22 1.69 5.40
C CYS A 230 -8.59 1.72 6.90
N GLN A 231 -9.74 1.18 7.28
CA GLN A 231 -10.14 1.06 8.68
C GLN A 231 -9.15 0.18 9.47
N LEU A 232 -8.70 -0.94 8.90
CA LEU A 232 -7.68 -1.79 9.50
C LEU A 232 -6.31 -1.11 9.57
N VAL A 233 -5.95 -0.28 8.59
CA VAL A 233 -4.72 0.55 8.64
C VAL A 233 -4.79 1.55 9.81
N LEU A 234 -5.93 2.19 10.02
CA LEU A 234 -6.13 3.08 11.18
C LEU A 234 -6.05 2.30 12.50
N GLN A 235 -6.70 1.14 12.58
CA GLN A 235 -6.66 0.27 13.75
C GLN A 235 -5.24 -0.25 14.04
N ALA A 236 -4.48 -0.63 13.02
CA ALA A 236 -3.07 -0.99 13.17
C ALA A 236 -2.24 0.19 13.73
N GLY A 237 -2.56 1.41 13.32
CA GLY A 237 -1.98 2.63 13.89
C GLY A 237 -2.31 2.81 15.37
N VAL A 238 -3.50 2.42 15.80
CA VAL A 238 -3.88 2.42 17.24
C VAL A 238 -3.08 1.37 18.01
N LEU A 239 -3.10 0.12 17.53
CA LEU A 239 -2.50 -1.05 18.20
C LEU A 239 -0.97 -1.00 18.24
N GLY A 240 -0.33 -0.42 17.22
CA GLY A 240 1.12 -0.47 17.05
C GLY A 240 1.87 0.33 18.11
N ASN A 241 2.91 -0.29 18.66
CA ASN A 241 3.82 0.29 19.63
C ASN A 241 5.23 0.50 19.08
N GLY A 242 5.44 0.16 17.79
CA GLY A 242 6.67 0.31 17.04
C GLY A 242 7.34 -1.02 16.70
N GLY A 243 7.84 -1.13 15.46
CA GLY A 243 8.52 -2.32 14.94
C GLY A 243 7.60 -3.40 14.38
N GLU A 244 6.28 -3.29 14.56
CA GLU A 244 5.36 -4.31 14.08
C GLU A 244 5.19 -4.26 12.57
N VAL A 245 5.06 -5.44 11.97
CA VAL A 245 4.49 -5.66 10.66
C VAL A 245 3.14 -6.35 10.88
N PHE A 246 2.07 -5.62 10.64
CA PHE A 246 0.71 -6.13 10.75
C PHE A 246 0.24 -6.73 9.43
N LEU A 247 -0.45 -7.88 9.52
CA LEU A 247 -1.17 -8.53 8.42
C LEU A 247 -2.65 -8.49 8.71
N PHE A 248 -3.44 -8.20 7.68
CA PHE A 248 -4.89 -8.21 7.82
C PHE A 248 -5.46 -9.55 7.38
N ASP A 249 -6.44 -10.04 8.11
CA ASP A 249 -7.22 -11.18 7.69
C ASP A 249 -8.02 -10.81 6.42
N MET A 250 -7.64 -11.42 5.32
CA MET A 250 -8.22 -11.15 4.00
C MET A 250 -9.44 -12.04 3.71
N GLY A 251 -9.79 -12.96 4.64
CA GLY A 251 -10.81 -13.98 4.41
C GLY A 251 -10.41 -14.99 3.34
N GLU A 252 -11.40 -15.54 2.64
CA GLU A 252 -11.19 -16.56 1.61
C GLU A 252 -10.65 -15.97 0.30
N PRO A 253 -9.74 -16.67 -0.39
CA PRO A 253 -9.24 -16.24 -1.67
C PRO A 253 -10.30 -16.34 -2.77
N VAL A 254 -10.30 -15.39 -3.69
CA VAL A 254 -11.25 -15.30 -4.80
C VAL A 254 -10.57 -15.68 -6.11
N SER A 255 -11.21 -16.61 -6.87
CA SER A 255 -10.81 -16.94 -8.24
C SER A 255 -11.06 -15.76 -9.17
N ILE A 256 -10.01 -15.30 -9.87
CA ILE A 256 -10.13 -14.20 -10.85
C ILE A 256 -11.00 -14.62 -12.04
N ASN A 257 -10.94 -15.90 -12.42
CA ASN A 257 -11.78 -16.48 -13.46
C ASN A 257 -13.28 -16.44 -13.08
N ASP A 258 -13.61 -16.78 -11.84
CA ASP A 258 -15.01 -16.77 -11.39
C ASP A 258 -15.52 -15.34 -11.16
N LEU A 259 -14.64 -14.44 -10.72
CA LEU A 259 -14.91 -13.00 -10.67
C LEU A 259 -15.29 -12.46 -12.06
N ALA A 260 -14.54 -12.83 -13.10
CA ALA A 260 -14.84 -12.44 -14.49
C ALA A 260 -16.22 -12.97 -14.94
N LYS A 261 -16.51 -14.26 -14.69
CA LYS A 261 -17.83 -14.87 -15.02
C LYS A 261 -18.97 -14.15 -14.29
N ASN A 262 -18.80 -13.86 -13.00
CA ASN A 262 -19.81 -13.20 -12.20
C ASN A 262 -20.10 -11.77 -12.70
N LEU A 263 -19.06 -11.03 -13.09
CA LEU A 263 -19.23 -9.70 -13.68
C LEU A 263 -19.94 -9.76 -15.04
N ILE A 264 -19.55 -10.67 -15.94
CA ILE A 264 -20.20 -10.86 -17.23
C ILE A 264 -21.69 -11.16 -17.04
N LYS A 265 -22.03 -12.04 -16.09
CA LYS A 265 -23.42 -12.38 -15.74
C LYS A 265 -24.16 -11.16 -15.15
N HIS A 266 -23.52 -10.42 -14.23
CA HIS A 266 -24.10 -9.23 -13.58
C HIS A 266 -24.49 -8.16 -14.62
N PHE A 267 -23.62 -7.91 -15.59
CA PHE A 267 -23.86 -6.96 -16.68
C PHE A 267 -24.70 -7.53 -17.83
N LYS A 268 -25.18 -8.77 -17.71
CA LYS A 268 -25.93 -9.50 -18.75
C LYS A 268 -25.23 -9.46 -20.13
N SER A 269 -23.90 -9.46 -20.11
CA SER A 269 -23.06 -9.37 -21.30
C SER A 269 -22.87 -10.73 -21.98
N LYS A 270 -22.58 -10.71 -23.29
CA LYS A 270 -22.15 -11.88 -24.06
C LYS A 270 -20.63 -11.96 -24.23
N ALA A 271 -19.88 -11.11 -23.52
CA ALA A 271 -18.42 -11.10 -23.58
C ALA A 271 -17.84 -12.48 -23.22
N LYS A 272 -16.81 -12.90 -23.96
CA LYS A 272 -16.09 -14.15 -23.71
C LYS A 272 -14.86 -13.86 -22.85
N ILE A 273 -14.42 -14.87 -22.09
CA ILE A 273 -13.14 -14.82 -21.38
C ILE A 273 -12.04 -15.28 -22.34
N GLU A 274 -10.93 -14.53 -22.35
CA GLU A 274 -9.70 -14.88 -23.06
C GLU A 274 -8.57 -15.04 -22.03
N TYR A 275 -7.81 -16.15 -22.14
CA TYR A 275 -6.66 -16.40 -21.27
C TYR A 275 -5.40 -15.92 -21.97
N ILE A 276 -4.74 -14.90 -21.40
CA ILE A 276 -3.63 -14.18 -22.04
C ILE A 276 -2.25 -14.60 -21.54
N GLY A 277 -2.15 -15.55 -20.58
CA GLY A 277 -0.91 -15.93 -19.91
C GLY A 277 -0.56 -15.03 -18.72
N LEU A 278 0.25 -15.55 -17.78
CA LEU A 278 0.77 -14.79 -16.66
C LEU A 278 1.70 -13.67 -17.14
N ARG A 279 1.61 -12.53 -16.51
CA ARG A 279 2.51 -11.40 -16.79
C ARG A 279 3.85 -11.61 -16.11
N PRO A 280 4.94 -10.99 -16.60
CA PRO A 280 6.23 -11.04 -15.92
C PRO A 280 6.12 -10.65 -14.45
N GLY A 281 6.61 -11.51 -13.55
CA GLY A 281 6.56 -11.31 -12.11
C GLY A 281 5.21 -11.54 -11.44
N GLU A 282 4.18 -12.00 -12.17
CA GLU A 282 2.87 -12.34 -11.61
C GLU A 282 2.88 -13.76 -11.05
N LYS A 283 2.41 -13.92 -9.79
CA LYS A 283 2.23 -15.23 -9.13
C LYS A 283 0.84 -15.81 -9.44
N LEU A 284 0.72 -17.14 -9.48
CA LEU A 284 -0.59 -17.82 -9.45
C LEU A 284 -1.32 -17.57 -8.12
N TYR A 285 -0.57 -17.67 -7.02
CA TYR A 285 -1.05 -17.52 -5.65
C TYR A 285 -0.17 -16.51 -4.92
N GLU A 286 -0.76 -15.56 -4.19
CA GLU A 286 -0.01 -14.65 -3.32
C GLU A 286 0.20 -15.29 -1.96
N GLU A 287 1.38 -15.02 -1.37
CA GLU A 287 1.76 -15.54 -0.06
C GLU A 287 1.58 -14.46 0.99
N LEU A 288 1.27 -14.87 2.23
CA LEU A 288 1.09 -13.93 3.35
C LEU A 288 2.36 -13.78 4.19
N LEU A 289 3.25 -14.78 4.19
CA LEU A 289 4.44 -14.85 5.02
C LEU A 289 5.68 -15.18 4.19
N CYS A 290 6.81 -14.55 4.53
CA CYS A 290 8.12 -14.98 4.07
C CYS A 290 8.61 -16.20 4.87
N ASP A 291 9.65 -16.87 4.36
CA ASP A 291 10.31 -17.93 5.11
C ASP A 291 10.84 -17.40 6.44
N GLY A 292 10.52 -18.11 7.55
CA GLY A 292 10.90 -17.70 8.89
C GLY A 292 9.99 -16.68 9.58
N GLU A 293 9.03 -16.08 8.86
CA GLU A 293 7.98 -15.27 9.47
C GLU A 293 6.88 -16.17 10.07
N ASN A 294 6.38 -15.82 11.25
CA ASN A 294 5.21 -16.44 11.88
C ASN A 294 4.24 -15.38 12.33
N MET A 295 2.95 -15.69 12.29
CA MET A 295 1.89 -14.79 12.74
C MET A 295 1.60 -15.00 14.23
N VAL A 296 1.39 -13.88 14.92
CA VAL A 296 0.95 -13.83 16.32
C VAL A 296 -0.35 -13.01 16.37
N PRO A 297 -1.40 -13.47 17.08
CA PRO A 297 -2.65 -12.73 17.21
C PRO A 297 -2.45 -11.39 17.91
N THR A 298 -3.33 -10.44 17.63
CA THR A 298 -3.45 -9.18 18.35
C THR A 298 -4.78 -9.12 19.11
N GLU A 299 -5.06 -8.00 19.78
CA GLU A 299 -6.36 -7.76 20.43
C GLU A 299 -7.52 -7.65 19.40
N ASP A 300 -7.22 -7.26 18.17
CA ASP A 300 -8.18 -7.27 17.07
C ASP A 300 -8.01 -8.57 16.25
N HIS A 301 -9.05 -9.39 16.21
CA HIS A 301 -9.04 -10.68 15.51
C HIS A 301 -8.83 -10.58 13.97
N ASN A 302 -9.06 -9.40 13.39
CA ASN A 302 -8.81 -9.15 11.96
C ASN A 302 -7.37 -8.75 11.68
N ILE A 303 -6.56 -8.52 12.72
CA ILE A 303 -5.17 -8.05 12.59
C ILE A 303 -4.24 -9.04 13.31
N MET A 304 -3.33 -9.62 12.54
CA MET A 304 -2.23 -10.41 13.03
C MET A 304 -0.95 -9.58 12.99
N LYS A 305 0.02 -9.87 13.82
CA LYS A 305 1.36 -9.30 13.71
C LYS A 305 2.39 -10.37 13.42
N LEU A 306 3.46 -10.00 12.72
CA LEU A 306 4.60 -10.90 12.56
C LEU A 306 5.38 -10.99 13.86
N ASN A 307 5.98 -12.17 14.11
CA ASN A 307 7.02 -12.30 15.13
C ASN A 307 8.20 -11.37 14.77
N HIS A 308 8.89 -10.95 15.82
CA HIS A 308 10.11 -10.15 15.63
C HIS A 308 11.18 -10.97 14.90
N ILE A 309 11.80 -10.37 13.90
CA ILE A 309 12.95 -10.90 13.17
C ILE A 309 14.11 -9.93 13.34
N ASP A 310 15.23 -10.42 13.80
CA ASP A 310 16.47 -9.64 13.88
C ASP A 310 17.13 -9.56 12.50
N TYR A 311 17.31 -8.34 12.02
CA TYR A 311 18.01 -8.06 10.77
C TYR A 311 19.39 -7.46 11.02
N ASP A 312 20.39 -7.88 10.25
CA ASP A 312 21.70 -7.22 10.25
C ASP A 312 21.65 -5.89 9.48
N PHE A 313 21.08 -4.88 10.14
CA PHE A 313 20.95 -3.54 9.56
C PHE A 313 22.30 -2.87 9.26
N LYS A 314 23.40 -3.29 9.93
CA LYS A 314 24.74 -2.75 9.62
C LYS A 314 25.14 -3.10 8.18
N THR A 315 24.82 -4.31 7.74
CA THR A 315 25.08 -4.76 6.37
C THR A 315 23.98 -4.30 5.38
N LEU A 316 22.73 -4.24 5.81
CA LEU A 316 21.59 -3.93 4.92
C LEU A 316 21.52 -2.45 4.53
N ILE A 317 21.67 -1.53 5.48
CA ILE A 317 21.45 -0.10 5.23
C ILE A 317 22.39 0.48 4.18
N PRO A 318 23.71 0.21 4.18
CA PRO A 318 24.58 0.69 3.10
C PRO A 318 24.17 0.22 1.70
N LYS A 319 23.61 -1.00 1.59
CA LYS A 319 23.11 -1.54 0.32
C LYS A 319 21.82 -0.82 -0.12
N ILE A 320 20.90 -0.56 0.81
CA ILE A 320 19.66 0.19 0.56
C ILE A 320 19.99 1.61 0.10
N GLU A 321 20.90 2.30 0.79
CA GLU A 321 21.37 3.63 0.41
C GLU A 321 22.03 3.64 -0.98
N LYS A 322 22.82 2.62 -1.31
CA LYS A 322 23.39 2.45 -2.63
C LYS A 322 22.31 2.25 -3.71
N LEU A 323 21.31 1.42 -3.42
CA LEU A 323 20.18 1.20 -4.32
C LEU A 323 19.39 2.51 -4.55
N SER A 324 19.11 3.28 -3.52
CA SER A 324 18.35 4.53 -3.61
C SER A 324 19.01 5.59 -4.50
N LYS A 325 20.34 5.50 -4.69
CA LYS A 325 21.14 6.39 -5.53
C LYS A 325 21.25 5.95 -6.99
N ILE A 326 20.72 4.78 -7.37
CA ILE A 326 20.76 4.30 -8.74
C ILE A 326 19.95 5.23 -9.65
N ARG A 327 20.57 5.61 -10.78
CA ARG A 327 19.95 6.44 -11.83
C ARG A 327 20.07 5.82 -13.23
N SER A 328 20.81 4.73 -13.34
CA SER A 328 21.00 3.98 -14.59
C SER A 328 20.02 2.80 -14.66
N ASN A 329 19.44 2.56 -15.82
CA ASN A 329 18.59 1.39 -16.11
C ASN A 329 19.40 0.10 -16.37
N ASP A 330 20.61 -0.03 -15.82
CA ASP A 330 21.33 -1.29 -15.82
C ASP A 330 20.56 -2.32 -14.97
N PHE A 331 19.69 -3.04 -15.65
CA PHE A 331 18.74 -3.96 -15.04
C PHE A 331 19.44 -5.08 -14.26
N TYR A 332 20.53 -5.60 -14.79
CA TYR A 332 21.29 -6.66 -14.12
C TYR A 332 21.87 -6.18 -12.79
N LYS A 333 22.46 -4.99 -12.78
CA LYS A 333 23.01 -4.37 -11.57
C LYS A 333 21.94 -4.09 -10.52
N ILE A 334 20.77 -3.64 -10.96
CA ILE A 334 19.61 -3.42 -10.08
C ILE A 334 19.20 -4.74 -9.43
N LEU A 335 19.03 -5.81 -10.21
CA LEU A 335 18.63 -7.12 -9.71
C LEU A 335 19.64 -7.70 -8.72
N LEU A 336 20.93 -7.62 -9.00
CA LEU A 336 21.98 -8.10 -8.10
C LEU A 336 21.92 -7.37 -6.75
N LEU A 337 21.76 -6.05 -6.79
CA LEU A 337 21.71 -5.26 -5.57
C LEU A 337 20.43 -5.54 -4.79
N MET A 338 19.28 -5.64 -5.45
CA MET A 338 18.01 -6.02 -4.80
C MET A 338 18.09 -7.40 -4.14
N LYS A 339 18.63 -8.42 -4.84
CA LYS A 339 18.84 -9.76 -4.28
C LYS A 339 19.79 -9.75 -3.08
N SER A 340 20.78 -8.87 -3.07
CA SER A 340 21.71 -8.75 -1.95
C SER A 340 21.07 -8.14 -0.69
N ILE A 341 19.93 -7.43 -0.84
CA ILE A 341 19.14 -6.83 0.25
C ILE A 341 18.00 -7.76 0.65
N VAL A 342 17.34 -8.35 -0.34
CA VAL A 342 16.18 -9.25 -0.20
C VAL A 342 16.55 -10.60 -0.81
N PRO A 343 17.19 -11.51 -0.06
CA PRO A 343 17.64 -12.82 -0.59
C PRO A 343 16.49 -13.68 -1.11
N GLU A 344 15.28 -13.53 -0.53
CA GLU A 344 14.05 -14.19 -0.94
C GLU A 344 13.48 -13.68 -2.27
N PHE A 345 14.03 -12.62 -2.86
CA PHE A 345 13.63 -12.12 -4.18
C PHE A 345 14.03 -13.11 -5.28
N LYS A 346 13.04 -13.83 -5.79
CA LYS A 346 13.19 -14.82 -6.87
C LYS A 346 12.39 -14.34 -8.08
N ARG A 347 13.07 -13.77 -9.05
CA ARG A 347 12.46 -13.52 -10.35
C ARG A 347 12.43 -14.83 -11.13
N GLU A 348 11.24 -15.29 -11.52
CA GLU A 348 11.11 -16.35 -12.50
C GLU A 348 11.57 -15.78 -13.84
N ASN A 349 12.64 -16.38 -14.39
CA ASN A 349 13.07 -16.07 -15.74
C ASN A 349 12.00 -16.63 -16.70
N ASN A 350 11.09 -15.78 -17.14
CA ASN A 350 10.39 -16.00 -18.38
C ASN A 350 11.26 -15.42 -19.50
N ASP A 351 12.30 -16.16 -19.87
CA ASP A 351 13.00 -15.97 -21.14
C ASP A 351 12.14 -16.53 -22.29
#